data_d4f47821787ef71ccb867058e7437ea2
#
_entry.id   d4f47821787ef71ccb867058e7437ea2
#
_cell.length_a   1.000
_cell.length_b   1.000
_cell.length_c   1.000
_cell.angle_alpha   90.00
_cell.angle_beta   90.00
_cell.angle_gamma   90.00
#
_symmetry.space_group_name_H-M   'P 1'
#
loop_
_entity.id
_entity.type
_entity.pdbx_description
1 polymer ?
#
loop_
_entity_poly.entity_id
_entity_poly.type
_entity_poly.pdbx_seq_one_letter_code
_entity_poly.pdbx_strand_id
1 'polypeptide(L)'
;FPGLWTPESLVEEQKTDPEIKWVYAALESSSEQPSSREVMLWPREAKMLWYQWARLNLKNGILYRKWEHADGLTIDWQLVIPVKFRQEVFQRAHAGMSGGHLGLQKTELQLQRRMYWPTWRSDAKLWIKWCHPCAQYYRGSPPRQAELNPFPASYPFEVMSMDITGPHPRSREGNEYIMTVIDSFSKFAEAFPIRVHTAQVVARRLVDGVFSRYGVPLRLLSDQGPEFESSLIQEL
;
A
#
# COMPACT_ATOMS: atom_id res chain seq x y z
N PHE A 1 16.80 17.05 9.42
CA PHE A 1 17.71 15.96 9.85
C PHE A 1 18.83 16.56 10.72
N PRO A 2 18.59 16.78 12.03
CA PRO A 2 19.60 17.36 12.92
C PRO A 2 20.87 16.50 12.94
N GLY A 3 22.03 17.18 12.84
CA GLY A 3 23.33 16.54 13.02
C GLY A 3 23.95 15.86 11.78
N LEU A 4 23.34 15.96 10.58
CA LEU A 4 23.95 15.48 9.33
C LEU A 4 24.93 16.47 8.73
N TRP A 5 24.60 17.77 8.81
CA TRP A 5 25.37 18.90 8.29
C TRP A 5 25.12 20.15 9.10
N THR A 6 26.02 21.11 9.01
CA THR A 6 25.75 22.52 9.32
C THR A 6 25.35 23.26 8.04
N PRO A 7 24.67 24.42 8.13
CA PRO A 7 24.34 25.20 6.95
C PRO A 7 25.57 25.51 6.08
N GLU A 8 26.70 25.83 6.70
CA GLU A 8 27.95 26.17 6.02
C GLU A 8 28.53 24.95 5.29
N SER A 9 28.56 23.78 5.95
CA SER A 9 29.05 22.55 5.33
C SER A 9 28.15 22.08 4.20
N LEU A 10 26.84 22.31 4.28
CA LEU A 10 25.90 21.96 3.22
C LEU A 10 26.09 22.86 1.97
N VAL A 11 26.31 24.15 2.16
CA VAL A 11 26.64 25.08 1.07
C VAL A 11 27.91 24.64 0.33
N GLU A 12 28.95 24.30 1.08
CA GLU A 12 30.23 23.85 0.49
C GLU A 12 30.06 22.53 -0.29
N GLU A 13 29.31 21.58 0.27
CA GLU A 13 29.04 20.31 -0.41
C GLU A 13 28.17 20.50 -1.66
N GLN A 14 27.18 21.41 -1.65
CA GLN A 14 26.41 21.73 -2.86
C GLN A 14 27.24 22.43 -3.94
N LYS A 15 28.21 23.26 -3.57
CA LYS A 15 29.13 23.93 -4.52
C LYS A 15 30.11 22.98 -5.18
N THR A 16 30.53 21.92 -4.48
CA THR A 16 31.52 20.96 -4.96
C THR A 16 30.92 19.68 -5.53
N ASP A 17 29.62 19.43 -5.31
CA ASP A 17 28.91 18.23 -5.73
C ASP A 17 28.94 18.05 -7.26
N PRO A 18 29.29 16.88 -7.78
CA PRO A 18 29.44 16.63 -9.21
C PRO A 18 28.17 16.86 -10.04
N GLU A 19 26.98 16.70 -9.42
CA GLU A 19 25.70 16.84 -10.09
C GLU A 19 25.05 18.23 -9.88
N ILE A 20 25.28 18.85 -8.74
CA ILE A 20 24.62 20.10 -8.32
C ILE A 20 25.41 21.34 -8.71
N LYS A 21 26.76 21.31 -8.63
CA LYS A 21 27.65 22.46 -8.81
C LYS A 21 27.36 23.28 -10.07
N TRP A 22 26.96 22.64 -11.15
CA TRP A 22 26.69 23.30 -12.43
C TRP A 22 25.48 24.21 -12.35
N VAL A 23 24.41 23.72 -11.78
CA VAL A 23 23.17 24.50 -11.57
C VAL A 23 23.38 25.52 -10.48
N TYR A 24 24.13 25.16 -9.43
CA TYR A 24 24.45 26.07 -8.33
C TYR A 24 25.21 27.30 -8.82
N ALA A 25 26.31 27.11 -9.55
CA ALA A 25 27.11 28.17 -10.10
C ALA A 25 26.32 29.06 -11.07
N ALA A 26 25.48 28.47 -11.91
CA ALA A 26 24.63 29.25 -12.82
C ALA A 26 23.60 30.10 -12.07
N LEU A 27 22.97 29.58 -11.01
CA LEU A 27 22.03 30.34 -10.17
C LEU A 27 22.72 31.41 -9.32
N GLU A 28 23.98 31.22 -8.94
CA GLU A 28 24.77 32.20 -8.20
C GLU A 28 25.19 33.37 -9.11
N SER A 29 25.42 33.11 -10.41
CA SER A 29 25.82 34.12 -11.39
C SER A 29 24.64 34.87 -12.00
N SER A 30 23.51 34.22 -12.26
CA SER A 30 22.32 34.80 -12.89
C SER A 30 21.04 34.07 -12.48
N SER A 31 19.94 34.83 -12.43
CA SER A 31 18.61 34.26 -12.27
C SER A 31 18.04 33.70 -13.59
N GLU A 32 18.63 34.05 -14.72
CA GLU A 32 18.19 33.57 -16.03
C GLU A 32 18.62 32.14 -16.26
N GLN A 33 17.76 31.36 -16.88
CA GLN A 33 18.04 29.98 -17.21
C GLN A 33 19.09 29.89 -18.33
N PRO A 34 20.22 29.18 -18.14
CA PRO A 34 21.19 28.97 -19.20
C PRO A 34 20.57 28.31 -20.42
N SER A 35 21.06 28.67 -21.60
CA SER A 35 20.58 28.11 -22.87
C SER A 35 20.92 26.62 -23.00
N SER A 36 20.17 25.88 -23.83
CA SER A 36 20.43 24.48 -24.12
C SER A 36 21.84 24.19 -24.64
N ARG A 37 22.48 25.19 -25.30
CA ARG A 37 23.85 25.07 -25.79
C ARG A 37 24.87 25.11 -24.65
N GLU A 38 24.68 25.99 -23.68
CA GLU A 38 25.56 26.13 -22.52
C GLU A 38 25.54 24.90 -21.64
N VAL A 39 24.40 24.23 -21.50
CA VAL A 39 24.25 23.05 -20.66
C VAL A 39 24.55 21.73 -21.39
N MET A 40 24.97 21.79 -22.65
CA MET A 40 25.15 20.60 -23.49
C MET A 40 26.12 19.59 -22.88
N LEU A 41 27.19 20.05 -22.26
CA LEU A 41 28.24 19.23 -21.62
C LEU A 41 27.98 18.92 -20.15
N TRP A 42 26.86 19.36 -19.59
CA TRP A 42 26.54 19.08 -18.19
C TRP A 42 26.17 17.59 -17.99
N PRO A 43 26.45 17.03 -16.81
CA PRO A 43 26.00 15.69 -16.45
C PRO A 43 24.48 15.56 -16.58
N ARG A 44 24.00 14.33 -16.74
CA ARG A 44 22.58 14.01 -16.88
C ARG A 44 21.76 14.56 -15.72
N GLU A 45 22.22 14.37 -14.50
CA GLU A 45 21.56 14.77 -13.26
C GLU A 45 21.49 16.29 -13.15
N ALA A 46 22.55 17.00 -13.53
CA ALA A 46 22.53 18.45 -13.61
C ALA A 46 21.52 18.96 -14.64
N LYS A 47 21.38 18.27 -15.79
CA LYS A 47 20.34 18.60 -16.79
C LYS A 47 18.93 18.36 -16.25
N MET A 48 18.73 17.30 -15.46
CA MET A 48 17.44 17.05 -14.80
C MET A 48 17.06 18.16 -13.81
N LEU A 49 18.01 18.76 -13.14
CA LEU A 49 17.82 19.97 -12.34
C LEU A 49 17.54 21.18 -13.23
N TRP A 50 18.32 21.37 -14.29
CA TRP A 50 18.16 22.46 -15.24
C TRP A 50 16.77 22.50 -15.88
N TYR A 51 16.16 21.35 -16.22
CA TYR A 51 14.77 21.29 -16.71
C TYR A 51 13.73 21.79 -15.70
N GLN A 52 14.11 21.92 -14.45
CA GLN A 52 13.27 22.40 -13.37
C GLN A 52 13.68 23.78 -12.87
N TRP A 53 14.40 24.56 -13.70
CA TRP A 53 14.99 25.86 -13.35
C TRP A 53 14.04 26.78 -12.60
N ALA A 54 12.83 26.99 -13.10
CA ALA A 54 11.82 27.84 -12.49
C ALA A 54 11.40 27.42 -11.06
N ARG A 55 11.74 26.20 -10.66
CA ARG A 55 11.46 25.67 -9.32
C ARG A 55 12.67 25.71 -8.40
N LEU A 56 13.83 26.08 -8.91
CA LEU A 56 15.07 26.12 -8.13
C LEU A 56 15.30 27.51 -7.56
N ASN A 57 15.80 27.58 -6.33
CA ASN A 57 16.10 28.83 -5.67
C ASN A 57 17.23 28.68 -4.65
N LEU A 58 18.12 29.66 -4.59
CA LEU A 58 19.14 29.78 -3.54
C LEU A 58 18.58 30.60 -2.37
N LYS A 59 18.46 29.99 -1.20
CA LYS A 59 18.05 30.64 0.05
C LYS A 59 19.17 30.55 1.05
N ASN A 60 19.72 31.68 1.46
CA ASN A 60 20.89 31.77 2.36
C ASN A 60 22.06 30.89 1.87
N GLY A 61 22.30 30.90 0.55
CA GLY A 61 23.35 30.08 -0.06
C GLY A 61 23.04 28.60 -0.23
N ILE A 62 21.88 28.11 0.19
CA ILE A 62 21.49 26.71 0.08
C ILE A 62 20.50 26.57 -1.08
N LEU A 63 20.71 25.55 -1.92
CA LEU A 63 19.85 25.24 -3.06
C LEU A 63 18.63 24.46 -2.63
N TYR A 64 17.47 25.00 -2.94
CA TYR A 64 16.17 24.40 -2.72
C TYR A 64 15.40 24.25 -4.03
N ARG A 65 14.44 23.31 -4.02
CA ARG A 65 13.45 23.12 -5.07
C ARG A 65 12.05 23.38 -4.51
N LYS A 66 11.29 24.21 -5.24
CA LYS A 66 9.88 24.48 -4.97
C LYS A 66 9.05 23.26 -5.36
N TRP A 67 8.22 22.77 -4.44
CA TRP A 67 7.25 21.72 -4.68
C TRP A 67 5.84 22.25 -4.44
N GLU A 68 5.01 22.21 -5.47
CA GLU A 68 3.60 22.61 -5.41
C GLU A 68 2.76 21.35 -5.27
N HIS A 69 1.90 21.33 -4.26
CA HIS A 69 0.95 20.25 -4.04
C HIS A 69 -0.18 20.28 -5.07
N ALA A 70 -0.91 19.16 -5.19
CA ALA A 70 -2.02 19.04 -6.15
C ALA A 70 -3.19 20.01 -5.87
N ASP A 71 -3.28 20.56 -4.66
CA ASP A 71 -4.23 21.60 -4.28
C ASP A 71 -3.92 22.98 -4.89
N GLY A 72 -2.74 23.16 -5.46
CA GLY A 72 -2.26 24.42 -6.03
C GLY A 72 -2.02 25.54 -5.01
N LEU A 73 -2.29 25.31 -3.73
CA LEU A 73 -2.21 26.30 -2.65
C LEU A 73 -1.01 26.08 -1.73
N THR A 74 -0.64 24.83 -1.52
CA THR A 74 0.44 24.44 -0.60
C THR A 74 1.76 24.34 -1.35
N ILE A 75 2.78 25.02 -0.83
CA ILE A 75 4.13 25.05 -1.40
C ILE A 75 5.10 24.57 -0.34
N ASP A 76 5.83 23.51 -0.63
CA ASP A 76 6.95 23.04 0.16
C ASP A 76 8.29 23.36 -0.51
N TRP A 77 9.31 23.61 0.31
CA TRP A 77 10.67 23.82 -0.14
C TRP A 77 11.48 22.56 0.18
N GLN A 78 11.84 21.84 -0.86
CA GLN A 78 12.66 20.65 -0.77
C GLN A 78 14.13 21.03 -0.86
N LEU A 79 14.93 20.59 0.11
CA LEU A 79 16.36 20.73 0.08
C LEU A 79 16.95 19.84 -1.02
N VAL A 80 17.80 20.40 -1.89
CA VAL A 80 18.51 19.60 -2.91
C VAL A 80 19.72 18.95 -2.25
N ILE A 81 19.69 17.61 -2.17
CA ILE A 81 20.65 16.82 -1.38
C ILE A 81 21.87 16.45 -2.23
N PRO A 82 23.10 16.84 -1.81
CA PRO A 82 24.34 16.38 -2.42
C PRO A 82 24.48 14.84 -2.38
N VAL A 83 25.17 14.28 -3.37
CA VAL A 83 25.41 12.84 -3.50
C VAL A 83 25.91 12.23 -2.20
N LYS A 84 26.83 12.88 -1.53
CA LYS A 84 27.45 12.46 -0.27
C LYS A 84 26.45 12.12 0.83
N PHE A 85 25.34 12.86 0.94
CA PHE A 85 24.38 12.74 2.03
C PHE A 85 23.14 11.89 1.69
N ARG A 86 22.93 11.52 0.42
CA ARG A 86 21.70 10.83 -0.04
C ARG A 86 21.41 9.53 0.70
N GLN A 87 22.44 8.71 0.86
CA GLN A 87 22.28 7.40 1.52
C GLN A 87 21.91 7.56 3.00
N GLU A 88 22.54 8.50 3.70
CA GLU A 88 22.24 8.75 5.11
C GLU A 88 20.86 9.39 5.30
N VAL A 89 20.48 10.34 4.44
CA VAL A 89 19.13 10.91 4.40
C VAL A 89 18.08 9.81 4.19
N PHE A 90 18.33 8.91 3.23
CA PHE A 90 17.47 7.77 2.99
C PHE A 90 17.39 6.85 4.22
N GLN A 91 18.53 6.48 4.81
CA GLN A 91 18.56 5.61 6.00
C GLN A 91 17.75 6.20 7.15
N ARG A 92 17.84 7.50 7.39
CA ARG A 92 17.03 8.16 8.44
C ARG A 92 15.54 8.19 8.11
N ALA A 93 15.17 8.35 6.84
CA ALA A 93 13.78 8.32 6.39
C ALA A 93 13.18 6.90 6.42
N HIS A 94 14.00 5.88 6.12
CA HIS A 94 13.56 4.49 6.00
C HIS A 94 13.65 3.73 7.34
N ALA A 95 14.80 3.82 8.03
CA ALA A 95 15.15 3.01 9.19
C ALA A 95 15.35 3.83 10.48
N GLY A 96 15.23 5.17 10.43
CA GLY A 96 15.33 6.05 11.61
C GLY A 96 14.18 5.83 12.59
N MET A 97 14.24 6.52 13.76
CA MET A 97 13.23 6.40 14.83
C MET A 97 11.78 6.61 14.33
N SER A 98 11.59 7.46 13.32
CA SER A 98 10.28 7.67 12.65
C SER A 98 10.07 6.78 11.43
N GLY A 99 11.10 6.09 10.94
CA GLY A 99 11.08 5.29 9.72
C GLY A 99 10.66 3.84 9.95
N GLY A 100 11.20 3.17 10.98
CA GLY A 100 10.82 1.81 11.39
C GLY A 100 10.79 0.79 10.23
N HIS A 101 11.70 0.91 9.27
CA HIS A 101 11.71 0.11 8.03
C HIS A 101 10.40 0.19 7.23
N LEU A 102 9.87 1.40 7.08
CA LEU A 102 8.67 1.67 6.29
C LEU A 102 8.85 1.20 4.83
N GLY A 103 7.79 0.65 4.26
CA GLY A 103 7.77 0.28 2.85
C GLY A 103 7.98 1.47 1.90
N LEU A 104 8.20 1.17 0.60
CA LEU A 104 8.58 2.16 -0.42
C LEU A 104 7.71 3.42 -0.40
N GLN A 105 6.40 3.26 -0.45
CA GLN A 105 5.47 4.40 -0.53
C GLN A 105 5.59 5.36 0.67
N LYS A 106 5.70 4.82 1.88
CA LYS A 106 5.82 5.65 3.09
C LYS A 106 7.19 6.33 3.18
N THR A 107 8.26 5.64 2.77
CA THR A 107 9.60 6.23 2.69
C THR A 107 9.66 7.36 1.64
N GLU A 108 9.05 7.15 0.46
CA GLU A 108 8.93 8.17 -0.58
C GLU A 108 8.18 9.41 -0.08
N LEU A 109 7.07 9.23 0.63
CA LEU A 109 6.31 10.36 1.21
C LEU A 109 7.13 11.16 2.22
N GLN A 110 7.95 10.50 3.04
CA GLN A 110 8.83 11.20 3.98
C GLN A 110 9.93 11.99 3.29
N LEU A 111 10.56 11.39 2.27
CA LEU A 111 11.58 12.08 1.46
C LEU A 111 10.97 13.26 0.69
N GLN A 112 9.86 13.04 0.01
CA GLN A 112 9.21 14.03 -0.85
C GLN A 112 8.83 15.33 -0.14
N ARG A 113 8.49 15.27 1.13
CA ARG A 113 8.09 16.47 1.88
C ARG A 113 9.18 17.53 2.02
N ARG A 114 10.46 17.12 2.11
CA ARG A 114 11.55 18.04 2.47
C ARG A 114 12.82 17.90 1.66
N MET A 115 12.97 16.79 0.92
CA MET A 115 14.23 16.40 0.28
C MET A 115 14.03 16.16 -1.20
N TYR A 116 15.05 16.46 -1.98
CA TYR A 116 15.05 16.24 -3.42
C TYR A 116 16.46 15.95 -3.95
N TRP A 117 16.55 15.02 -4.88
CA TRP A 117 17.64 14.85 -5.85
C TRP A 117 17.07 14.17 -7.09
N PRO A 118 17.68 14.33 -8.29
CA PRO A 118 17.06 13.89 -9.54
C PRO A 118 16.62 12.43 -9.59
N THR A 119 17.37 11.52 -8.97
CA THR A 119 17.16 10.07 -9.01
C THR A 119 16.52 9.48 -7.74
N TRP A 120 16.04 10.31 -6.82
CA TRP A 120 15.64 9.90 -5.47
C TRP A 120 14.63 8.73 -5.42
N ARG A 121 13.67 8.64 -6.37
CA ARG A 121 12.70 7.55 -6.40
C ARG A 121 13.32 6.22 -6.80
N SER A 122 14.18 6.24 -7.83
CA SER A 122 14.90 5.04 -8.27
C SER A 122 15.88 4.56 -7.21
N ASP A 123 16.57 5.50 -6.56
CA ASP A 123 17.51 5.20 -5.48
C ASP A 123 16.78 4.63 -4.26
N ALA A 124 15.68 5.23 -3.83
CA ALA A 124 14.86 4.72 -2.73
C ALA A 124 14.36 3.30 -3.00
N LYS A 125 13.86 3.03 -4.23
CA LYS A 125 13.42 1.69 -4.64
C LYS A 125 14.56 0.68 -4.60
N LEU A 126 15.74 1.07 -5.07
CA LEU A 126 16.93 0.22 -5.08
C LEU A 126 17.40 -0.06 -3.65
N TRP A 127 17.53 0.97 -2.81
CA TRP A 127 18.06 0.84 -1.45
C TRP A 127 17.13 0.08 -0.51
N ILE A 128 15.81 0.19 -0.68
CA ILE A 128 14.85 -0.65 0.05
C ILE A 128 14.99 -2.12 -0.33
N LYS A 129 15.18 -2.41 -1.62
CA LYS A 129 15.40 -3.78 -2.09
C LYS A 129 16.66 -4.41 -1.47
N TRP A 130 17.67 -3.59 -1.17
CA TRP A 130 18.94 -4.01 -0.57
C TRP A 130 18.95 -3.89 0.96
N CYS A 131 17.88 -3.41 1.56
CA CYS A 131 17.78 -3.33 3.00
C CYS A 131 17.61 -4.73 3.60
N HIS A 132 18.62 -5.20 4.33
CA HIS A 132 18.66 -6.54 4.88
C HIS A 132 17.47 -6.86 5.80
N PRO A 133 17.07 -6.01 6.79
CA PRO A 133 15.88 -6.24 7.58
C PRO A 133 14.61 -6.34 6.74
N CYS A 134 14.43 -5.43 5.75
CA CYS A 134 13.26 -5.48 4.88
C CYS A 134 13.22 -6.76 4.04
N ALA A 135 14.36 -7.21 3.53
CA ALA A 135 14.45 -8.43 2.72
C ALA A 135 14.03 -9.68 3.51
N GLN A 136 14.35 -9.75 4.81
CA GLN A 136 13.95 -10.87 5.69
C GLN A 136 12.44 -10.94 5.91
N TYR A 137 11.75 -9.78 5.95
CA TYR A 137 10.31 -9.70 6.21
C TYR A 137 9.47 -9.51 4.95
N TYR A 138 10.11 -9.35 3.78
CA TYR A 138 9.39 -9.16 2.52
C TYR A 138 8.76 -10.47 2.06
N ARG A 139 7.45 -10.59 2.25
CA ARG A 139 6.67 -11.77 1.84
C ARG A 139 6.37 -11.84 0.34
N GLY A 140 6.93 -10.96 -0.48
CA GLY A 140 6.58 -10.85 -1.88
C GLY A 140 5.20 -10.18 -2.11
N SER A 141 4.85 -9.96 -3.34
CA SER A 141 3.46 -9.66 -3.69
C SER A 141 2.66 -10.96 -3.53
N PRO A 142 1.48 -10.93 -2.91
CA PRO A 142 0.62 -12.10 -2.92
C PRO A 142 0.43 -12.56 -4.37
N PRO A 143 0.36 -13.86 -4.63
CA PRO A 143 0.05 -14.35 -5.97
C PRO A 143 -1.20 -13.63 -6.47
N ARG A 144 -1.24 -13.30 -7.77
CA ARG A 144 -2.45 -12.71 -8.37
C ARG A 144 -3.62 -13.60 -7.98
N GLN A 145 -4.53 -13.06 -7.21
CA GLN A 145 -5.78 -13.76 -6.93
C GLN A 145 -6.44 -14.00 -8.29
N ALA A 146 -6.84 -15.24 -8.53
CA ALA A 146 -7.69 -15.57 -9.68
C ALA A 146 -8.91 -14.63 -9.65
N GLU A 147 -9.40 -14.25 -10.82
CA GLU A 147 -10.64 -13.47 -10.91
C GLU A 147 -11.74 -14.22 -10.15
N LEU A 148 -12.40 -13.51 -9.24
CA LEU A 148 -13.57 -14.06 -8.56
C LEU A 148 -14.67 -14.22 -9.61
N ASN A 149 -14.91 -15.45 -10.03
CA ASN A 149 -16.08 -15.76 -10.82
C ASN A 149 -17.31 -15.85 -9.89
N PRO A 150 -18.18 -14.85 -9.87
CA PRO A 150 -19.39 -14.95 -9.08
C PRO A 150 -20.24 -16.12 -9.58
N PHE A 151 -20.82 -16.89 -8.70
CA PHE A 151 -21.85 -17.87 -9.08
C PHE A 151 -23.11 -17.10 -9.50
N PRO A 152 -23.46 -17.04 -10.81
CA PRO A 152 -24.66 -16.35 -11.23
C PRO A 152 -25.89 -17.15 -10.75
N ALA A 153 -26.77 -16.47 -10.03
CA ALA A 153 -28.11 -16.95 -9.71
C ALA A 153 -29.11 -16.15 -10.57
N SER A 154 -30.03 -16.85 -11.22
CA SER A 154 -30.98 -16.23 -12.17
C SER A 154 -32.31 -15.87 -11.51
N TYR A 155 -32.66 -16.53 -10.41
CA TYR A 155 -33.88 -16.30 -9.61
C TYR A 155 -33.65 -16.57 -8.13
N PRO A 156 -34.56 -16.09 -7.26
CA PRO A 156 -34.47 -16.31 -5.82
C PRO A 156 -34.41 -17.79 -5.44
N PHE A 157 -33.54 -18.12 -4.51
CA PHE A 157 -33.34 -19.46 -3.93
C PHE A 157 -32.80 -20.53 -4.92
N GLU A 158 -32.31 -20.11 -6.08
CA GLU A 158 -31.61 -21.02 -7.02
C GLU A 158 -30.27 -21.51 -6.46
N VAL A 159 -29.49 -20.56 -5.93
CA VAL A 159 -28.18 -20.82 -5.34
C VAL A 159 -28.14 -20.24 -3.94
N MET A 160 -27.99 -21.11 -2.96
CA MET A 160 -27.83 -20.72 -1.57
C MET A 160 -26.40 -20.99 -1.08
N SER A 161 -25.89 -20.12 -0.22
CA SER A 161 -24.62 -20.31 0.47
C SER A 161 -24.87 -20.51 1.95
N MET A 162 -24.19 -21.44 2.59
CA MET A 162 -24.27 -21.65 4.03
C MET A 162 -22.89 -21.61 4.67
N ASP A 163 -22.86 -21.18 5.92
CA ASP A 163 -21.65 -21.08 6.74
C ASP A 163 -22.01 -21.27 8.21
N ILE A 164 -21.05 -21.75 9.02
CA ILE A 164 -21.22 -21.95 10.45
C ILE A 164 -20.11 -21.21 11.18
N THR A 165 -20.50 -20.30 12.06
CA THR A 165 -19.57 -19.54 12.90
C THR A 165 -19.67 -19.99 14.36
N GLY A 166 -18.53 -20.05 15.03
CA GLY A 166 -18.41 -20.42 16.43
C GLY A 166 -17.10 -21.16 16.74
N PRO A 167 -16.91 -21.64 17.99
CA PRO A 167 -17.87 -21.51 19.10
C PRO A 167 -17.92 -20.09 19.67
N HIS A 168 -19.12 -19.62 19.96
CA HIS A 168 -19.40 -18.39 20.67
C HIS A 168 -19.69 -18.67 22.16
N PRO A 169 -19.69 -17.64 23.04
CA PRO A 169 -20.16 -17.82 24.41
C PRO A 169 -21.55 -18.44 24.44
N ARG A 170 -21.71 -19.46 25.29
CA ARG A 170 -22.93 -20.26 25.37
C ARG A 170 -24.15 -19.41 25.72
N SER A 171 -25.18 -19.47 24.89
CA SER A 171 -26.45 -18.77 25.13
C SER A 171 -27.24 -19.43 26.28
N ARG A 172 -28.28 -18.73 26.75
CA ARG A 172 -29.21 -19.27 27.78
C ARG A 172 -29.85 -20.60 27.35
N GLU A 173 -30.05 -20.80 26.05
CA GLU A 173 -30.63 -22.03 25.47
C GLU A 173 -29.58 -23.07 25.15
N GLY A 174 -28.32 -22.81 25.43
CA GLY A 174 -27.21 -23.71 25.25
C GLY A 174 -26.62 -23.76 23.86
N ASN A 175 -26.91 -22.76 23.01
CA ASN A 175 -26.34 -22.66 21.67
C ASN A 175 -24.95 -22.03 21.72
N GLU A 176 -24.02 -22.55 20.93
CA GLU A 176 -22.63 -22.11 20.82
C GLU A 176 -22.23 -21.75 19.38
N TYR A 177 -23.04 -22.11 18.38
CA TYR A 177 -22.79 -21.87 16.98
C TYR A 177 -23.97 -21.18 16.31
N ILE A 178 -23.69 -20.48 15.22
CA ILE A 178 -24.69 -19.85 14.36
C ILE A 178 -24.50 -20.37 12.96
N MET A 179 -25.49 -21.06 12.43
CA MET A 179 -25.56 -21.44 11.02
C MET A 179 -26.25 -20.33 10.25
N THR A 180 -25.61 -19.83 9.22
CA THR A 180 -26.16 -18.80 8.32
C THR A 180 -26.42 -19.39 6.94
N VAL A 181 -27.54 -18.99 6.32
CA VAL A 181 -27.89 -19.36 4.95
C VAL A 181 -28.23 -18.09 4.19
N ILE A 182 -27.63 -17.89 3.04
CA ILE A 182 -27.79 -16.67 2.23
C ILE A 182 -28.17 -17.06 0.80
N ASP A 183 -29.27 -16.47 0.30
CA ASP A 183 -29.63 -16.59 -1.11
C ASP A 183 -28.72 -15.70 -1.97
N SER A 184 -28.09 -16.30 -2.97
CA SER A 184 -27.12 -15.61 -3.84
C SER A 184 -27.77 -14.58 -4.76
N PHE A 185 -29.07 -14.71 -5.06
CA PHE A 185 -29.80 -13.75 -5.91
C PHE A 185 -30.27 -12.53 -5.13
N SER A 186 -31.16 -12.76 -4.15
CA SER A 186 -31.80 -11.67 -3.40
C SER A 186 -30.95 -11.09 -2.27
N LYS A 187 -29.88 -11.79 -1.86
CA LYS A 187 -29.06 -11.55 -0.66
C LYS A 187 -29.86 -11.71 0.65
N PHE A 188 -31.03 -12.30 0.57
CA PHE A 188 -31.80 -12.67 1.76
C PHE A 188 -30.98 -13.62 2.62
N ALA A 189 -30.91 -13.36 3.91
CA ALA A 189 -30.11 -14.14 4.85
C ALA A 189 -30.98 -14.59 6.03
N GLU A 190 -30.80 -15.84 6.44
CA GLU A 190 -31.33 -16.39 7.67
C GLU A 190 -30.20 -16.92 8.55
N ALA A 191 -30.42 -16.88 9.86
CA ALA A 191 -29.47 -17.37 10.86
C ALA A 191 -30.17 -18.28 11.86
N PHE A 192 -29.56 -19.44 12.12
CA PHE A 192 -30.10 -20.45 13.01
C PHE A 192 -29.12 -20.71 14.15
N PRO A 193 -29.51 -20.51 15.41
CA PRO A 193 -28.69 -20.92 16.54
C PRO A 193 -28.67 -22.44 16.66
N ILE A 194 -27.48 -23.02 16.81
CA ILE A 194 -27.29 -24.46 16.98
C ILE A 194 -26.34 -24.72 18.13
N ARG A 195 -26.53 -25.89 18.81
CA ARG A 195 -25.70 -26.27 19.95
C ARG A 195 -24.40 -26.92 19.52
N VAL A 196 -24.48 -27.71 18.47
CA VAL A 196 -23.36 -28.45 17.86
C VAL A 196 -23.50 -28.41 16.35
N HIS A 197 -22.38 -28.49 15.64
CA HIS A 197 -22.34 -28.40 14.17
C HIS A 197 -22.18 -29.75 13.49
N THR A 198 -22.88 -30.81 14.00
CA THR A 198 -22.87 -32.11 13.34
C THR A 198 -23.71 -32.12 12.07
N ALA A 199 -23.36 -32.96 11.09
CA ALA A 199 -24.10 -33.07 9.83
C ALA A 199 -25.62 -33.27 10.03
N GLN A 200 -26.01 -34.05 11.02
CA GLN A 200 -27.42 -34.33 11.35
C GLN A 200 -28.16 -33.05 11.79
N VAL A 201 -27.52 -32.24 12.62
CA VAL A 201 -28.11 -30.97 13.09
C VAL A 201 -28.21 -29.95 11.94
N VAL A 202 -27.19 -29.88 11.10
CA VAL A 202 -27.15 -29.00 9.92
C VAL A 202 -28.24 -29.45 8.93
N ALA A 203 -28.30 -30.72 8.56
CA ALA A 203 -29.31 -31.25 7.66
C ALA A 203 -30.74 -30.96 8.16
N ARG A 204 -31.00 -31.22 9.44
CA ARG A 204 -32.32 -30.96 10.04
C ARG A 204 -32.68 -29.47 9.97
N ARG A 205 -31.73 -28.56 10.26
CA ARG A 205 -31.99 -27.14 10.17
C ARG A 205 -32.23 -26.67 8.74
N LEU A 206 -31.53 -27.23 7.76
CA LEU A 206 -31.78 -26.96 6.34
C LEU A 206 -33.19 -27.40 5.92
N VAL A 207 -33.58 -28.66 6.28
CA VAL A 207 -34.90 -29.16 5.92
C VAL A 207 -36.02 -28.36 6.61
N ASP A 208 -35.97 -28.28 7.94
CA ASP A 208 -37.05 -27.70 8.74
C ASP A 208 -37.11 -26.16 8.59
N GLY A 209 -35.96 -25.48 8.47
CA GLY A 209 -35.87 -24.03 8.48
C GLY A 209 -35.81 -23.37 7.12
N VAL A 210 -35.27 -24.05 6.12
CA VAL A 210 -35.02 -23.47 4.79
C VAL A 210 -35.84 -24.15 3.72
N PHE A 211 -35.63 -25.45 3.50
CA PHE A 211 -36.26 -26.15 2.36
C PHE A 211 -37.78 -26.25 2.47
N SER A 212 -38.30 -26.42 3.70
CA SER A 212 -39.75 -26.42 3.95
C SER A 212 -40.43 -25.11 3.62
N ARG A 213 -39.70 -24.01 3.60
CA ARG A 213 -40.23 -22.64 3.38
C ARG A 213 -39.95 -22.11 1.97
N TYR A 214 -38.80 -22.41 1.43
CA TYR A 214 -38.31 -21.81 0.16
C TYR A 214 -38.13 -22.84 -0.95
N GLY A 215 -38.26 -24.12 -0.63
CA GLY A 215 -37.93 -25.21 -1.57
C GLY A 215 -36.44 -25.58 -1.52
N VAL A 216 -36.10 -26.66 -2.18
CA VAL A 216 -34.71 -27.15 -2.30
C VAL A 216 -34.00 -26.32 -3.37
N PRO A 217 -32.83 -25.72 -3.08
CA PRO A 217 -32.09 -24.96 -4.06
C PRO A 217 -31.48 -25.87 -5.12
N LEU A 218 -31.21 -25.33 -6.32
CA LEU A 218 -30.48 -26.05 -7.36
C LEU A 218 -29.03 -26.31 -6.95
N ARG A 219 -28.46 -25.40 -6.15
CA ARG A 219 -27.09 -25.49 -5.63
C ARG A 219 -27.03 -24.97 -4.22
N LEU A 220 -26.36 -25.75 -3.36
CA LEU A 220 -26.02 -25.35 -2.01
C LEU A 220 -24.49 -25.25 -1.91
N LEU A 221 -23.97 -24.08 -1.59
CA LEU A 221 -22.54 -23.81 -1.46
C LEU A 221 -22.16 -23.76 0.02
N SER A 222 -21.11 -24.46 0.38
CA SER A 222 -20.50 -24.41 1.72
C SER A 222 -18.98 -24.45 1.56
N ASP A 223 -18.27 -24.20 2.66
CA ASP A 223 -16.86 -24.57 2.74
C ASP A 223 -16.71 -26.10 2.82
N GLN A 224 -15.45 -26.56 2.83
CA GLN A 224 -15.13 -27.99 2.91
C GLN A 224 -15.07 -28.50 4.37
N GLY A 225 -15.93 -27.99 5.24
CA GLY A 225 -16.03 -28.50 6.61
C GLY A 225 -16.51 -29.94 6.65
N PRO A 226 -16.02 -30.78 7.60
CA PRO A 226 -16.39 -32.20 7.69
C PRO A 226 -17.90 -32.43 7.89
N GLU A 227 -18.62 -31.45 8.45
CA GLU A 227 -20.07 -31.43 8.60
C GLU A 227 -20.80 -31.35 7.26
N PHE A 228 -20.19 -30.78 6.23
CA PHE A 228 -20.76 -30.59 4.89
C PHE A 228 -20.35 -31.68 3.91
N GLU A 229 -19.22 -32.32 4.13
CA GLU A 229 -18.73 -33.44 3.31
C GLU A 229 -19.35 -34.81 3.67
N SER A 230 -20.26 -34.83 4.63
CA SER A 230 -20.89 -36.09 5.06
C SER A 230 -21.86 -36.61 3.99
N SER A 231 -22.00 -37.97 3.89
CA SER A 231 -22.95 -38.61 3.00
C SER A 231 -24.40 -38.12 3.22
N LEU A 232 -24.75 -37.76 4.44
CA LEU A 232 -26.09 -37.26 4.78
C LEU A 232 -26.43 -35.92 4.11
N ILE A 233 -25.45 -35.03 3.97
CA ILE A 233 -25.65 -33.74 3.28
C ILE A 233 -25.64 -33.95 1.77
N GLN A 234 -24.90 -34.93 1.25
CA GLN A 234 -24.87 -35.29 -0.17
C GLN A 234 -26.18 -35.93 -0.65
N GLU A 235 -26.96 -36.50 0.26
CA GLU A 235 -28.26 -37.12 -0.03
C GLU A 235 -29.44 -36.14 0.12
N LEU A 236 -29.21 -34.96 0.64
CA LEU A 236 -30.18 -33.87 0.74
C LEU A 236 -30.32 -33.09 -0.59
#